data_82051869b679dbe4f24e3975d0757f76
#
_entry.id   82051869b679dbe4f24e3975d0757f76
#
_cell.length_a   1.000
_cell.length_b   1.000
_cell.length_c   1.000
_cell.angle_alpha   90.00
_cell.angle_beta   90.00
_cell.angle_gamma   90.00
#
_symmetry.space_group_name_H-M   'P 1'
#
loop_
_entity.id
_entity.type
_entity.pdbx_description
1 polymer ?
#
loop_
_entity_poly.entity_id
_entity_poly.type
_entity_poly.pdbx_seq_one_letter_code
_entity_poly.pdbx_strand_id
1 'polypeptide(L)'
;KQIYENKDSKNGAGIAYIVGDEMLCVQNTNGRWEIPKGHIQVDETPEEGAQREFTEETQIILSKPIEFSHKAKKKSGGDLHIFTCKGDKKITAHIGHEHIDWGYYKVNDLPQPFDERVIKVVDNLNESLILERIDLLDTAEQLVKAYKLKSKVRFTSGKDLADYDWVRDVINLRKSYPTVKAFLITVLHEIKHALDRKKLGVKRYEKLYSIAGEMAIQRGGHFHDDNKFEEQAEQWGKREYLKWKNKF
;
A
#
# COMPACT_ATOMS: atom_id res chain seq x y z
N LYS A 1 31.35 28.93 29.40
CA LYS A 1 30.77 28.28 28.21
C LYS A 1 29.77 27.25 28.71
N GLN A 2 28.48 27.58 28.72
CA GLN A 2 27.43 26.58 28.92
C GLN A 2 27.40 25.68 27.69
N ILE A 3 27.70 24.41 27.89
CA ILE A 3 27.44 23.34 26.94
C ILE A 3 25.94 23.14 26.98
N TYR A 4 25.23 23.66 25.96
CA TYR A 4 23.85 23.26 25.73
C TYR A 4 23.88 21.79 25.33
N GLU A 5 23.52 20.91 26.26
CA GLU A 5 23.14 19.56 25.91
C GLU A 5 21.90 19.67 25.02
N ASN A 6 22.11 19.48 23.73
CA ASN A 6 21.02 19.30 22.78
C ASN A 6 20.23 18.05 23.26
N LYS A 7 19.07 18.28 23.85
CA LYS A 7 18.13 17.20 24.16
C LYS A 7 17.51 16.74 22.84
N ASP A 8 18.19 15.82 22.17
CA ASP A 8 17.62 15.16 21.01
C ASP A 8 16.26 14.56 21.39
N SER A 9 15.28 14.73 20.53
CA SER A 9 13.98 14.15 20.76
C SER A 9 14.12 12.63 20.76
N LYS A 10 13.31 11.93 21.56
CA LYS A 10 13.24 10.45 21.51
C LYS A 10 12.76 9.95 20.16
N ASN A 11 12.19 10.84 19.33
CA ASN A 11 11.71 10.52 17.99
C ASN A 11 12.86 10.50 16.98
N GLY A 12 12.68 9.76 15.92
CA GLY A 12 13.60 9.71 14.79
C GLY A 12 12.84 9.83 13.47
N ALA A 13 13.59 10.10 12.41
CA ALA A 13 13.05 10.14 11.05
C ALA A 13 14.06 9.55 10.06
N GLY A 14 13.57 9.00 8.95
CA GLY A 14 14.43 8.44 7.90
C GLY A 14 13.72 8.35 6.56
N ILE A 15 14.50 8.17 5.50
CA ILE A 15 14.02 8.13 4.12
C ILE A 15 14.40 6.81 3.44
N ALA A 16 13.39 6.11 2.93
CA ALA A 16 13.56 5.05 1.96
C ALA A 16 13.67 5.67 0.55
N TYR A 17 14.88 5.77 0.03
CA TYR A 17 15.14 6.27 -1.33
C TYR A 17 15.09 5.11 -2.32
N ILE A 18 14.19 5.20 -3.30
CA ILE A 18 13.82 4.08 -4.16
C ILE A 18 14.06 4.46 -5.62
N VAL A 19 14.68 3.55 -6.37
CA VAL A 19 14.89 3.68 -7.82
C VAL A 19 14.44 2.38 -8.50
N GLY A 20 13.32 2.44 -9.20
CA GLY A 20 12.69 1.23 -9.75
C GLY A 20 12.26 0.28 -8.64
N ASP A 21 12.79 -0.93 -8.62
CA ASP A 21 12.54 -1.97 -7.61
C ASP A 21 13.67 -2.11 -6.56
N GLU A 22 14.58 -1.14 -6.50
CA GLU A 22 15.70 -1.17 -5.56
C GLU A 22 15.66 0.03 -4.60
N MET A 23 16.09 -0.22 -3.38
CA MET A 23 16.13 0.76 -2.30
C MET A 23 17.58 0.97 -1.85
N LEU A 24 17.96 2.24 -1.60
CA LEU A 24 19.23 2.58 -0.97
C LEU A 24 19.22 2.13 0.48
N CYS A 25 20.18 1.31 0.84
CA CYS A 25 20.41 0.84 2.20
C CYS A 25 21.82 1.21 2.65
N VAL A 26 21.95 1.45 3.96
CA VAL A 26 23.24 1.66 4.63
C VAL A 26 23.43 0.61 5.70
N GLN A 27 24.69 0.19 5.95
CA GLN A 27 25.02 -0.76 7.00
C GLN A 27 25.69 -0.02 8.16
N ASN A 28 25.10 -0.06 9.33
CA ASN A 28 25.67 0.55 10.52
C ASN A 28 26.88 -0.27 11.08
N THR A 29 27.61 0.33 12.00
CA THR A 29 28.82 -0.28 12.60
C THR A 29 28.55 -1.60 13.36
N ASN A 30 27.30 -1.92 13.67
CA ASN A 30 26.89 -3.21 14.26
C ASN A 30 26.54 -4.26 13.18
N GLY A 31 26.79 -3.98 11.89
CA GLY A 31 26.52 -4.88 10.77
C GLY A 31 25.05 -4.99 10.38
N ARG A 32 24.16 -4.15 10.91
CA ARG A 32 22.73 -4.15 10.59
C ARG A 32 22.45 -3.20 9.42
N TRP A 33 21.70 -3.69 8.45
CA TRP A 33 21.22 -2.89 7.33
C TRP A 33 19.96 -2.12 7.68
N GLU A 34 19.89 -0.90 7.18
CA GLU A 34 18.79 0.03 7.45
C GLU A 34 18.67 1.07 6.34
N ILE A 35 17.61 1.90 6.40
CA ILE A 35 17.54 3.12 5.59
C ILE A 35 18.33 4.24 6.29
N PRO A 36 18.82 5.26 5.58
CA PRO A 36 19.37 6.47 6.19
C PRO A 36 18.33 7.12 7.14
N LYS A 37 18.70 7.31 8.41
CA LYS A 37 17.81 7.82 9.47
C LYS A 37 18.56 8.20 10.74
N GLY A 38 18.00 9.12 11.48
CA GLY A 38 18.55 9.49 12.79
C GLY A 38 17.55 10.18 13.71
N HIS A 39 18.02 11.01 14.61
CA HIS A 39 17.20 11.70 15.59
C HIS A 39 16.64 13.02 15.05
N ILE A 40 15.39 13.33 15.37
CA ILE A 40 14.79 14.61 15.08
C ILE A 40 15.30 15.62 16.12
N GLN A 41 15.83 16.77 15.70
CA GLN A 41 16.26 17.85 16.58
C GLN A 41 15.05 18.62 17.14
N VAL A 42 15.30 19.40 18.22
CA VAL A 42 14.20 20.04 19.00
C VAL A 42 13.29 20.94 18.15
N ASP A 43 13.86 21.64 17.19
CA ASP A 43 13.14 22.64 16.37
C ASP A 43 12.85 22.12 14.95
N GLU A 44 13.01 20.81 14.71
CA GLU A 44 12.75 20.19 13.40
C GLU A 44 11.39 19.52 13.34
N THR A 45 10.74 19.62 12.22
CA THR A 45 9.67 18.70 11.83
C THR A 45 10.24 17.32 11.49
N PRO A 46 9.44 16.25 11.57
CA PRO A 46 9.92 14.92 11.15
C PRO A 46 10.42 14.87 9.71
N GLU A 47 9.85 15.66 8.82
CA GLU A 47 10.27 15.77 7.42
C GLU A 47 11.64 16.41 7.27
N GLU A 48 11.87 17.54 7.95
CA GLU A 48 13.17 18.24 7.96
C GLU A 48 14.26 17.36 8.56
N GLY A 49 13.98 16.69 9.70
CA GLY A 49 14.90 15.75 10.32
C GLY A 49 15.25 14.58 9.41
N ALA A 50 14.27 14.01 8.68
CA ALA A 50 14.51 12.94 7.73
C ALA A 50 15.42 13.38 6.56
N GLN A 51 15.20 14.59 6.02
CA GLN A 51 16.01 15.14 4.93
C GLN A 51 17.45 15.46 5.39
N ARG A 52 17.61 16.02 6.57
CA ARG A 52 18.92 16.31 7.16
C ARG A 52 19.70 15.01 7.38
N GLU A 53 19.13 14.04 8.09
CA GLU A 53 19.78 12.75 8.36
C GLU A 53 20.16 12.01 7.07
N PHE A 54 19.25 11.99 6.09
CA PHE A 54 19.54 11.41 4.79
C PHE A 54 20.74 12.06 4.11
N THR A 55 20.81 13.40 4.15
CA THR A 55 21.92 14.17 3.57
C THR A 55 23.21 13.96 4.35
N GLU A 56 23.17 13.94 5.68
CA GLU A 56 24.35 13.73 6.55
C GLU A 56 24.96 12.34 6.35
N GLU A 57 24.10 11.31 6.31
CA GLU A 57 24.53 9.92 6.20
C GLU A 57 24.95 9.49 4.77
N THR A 58 24.43 10.16 3.72
CA THR A 58 24.69 9.74 2.33
C THR A 58 25.41 10.78 1.47
N GLN A 59 25.44 12.04 1.92
CA GLN A 59 25.86 13.23 1.16
C GLN A 59 25.05 13.44 -0.13
N ILE A 60 23.84 12.89 -0.21
CA ILE A 60 22.91 13.07 -1.32
C ILE A 60 21.91 14.18 -0.96
N ILE A 61 21.78 15.18 -1.84
CA ILE A 61 20.72 16.18 -1.74
C ILE A 61 19.55 15.73 -2.61
N LEU A 62 18.40 15.56 -1.98
CA LEU A 62 17.18 15.13 -2.69
C LEU A 62 16.65 16.27 -3.55
N SER A 63 16.39 15.98 -4.83
CA SER A 63 15.76 16.92 -5.77
C SER A 63 14.24 16.73 -5.90
N LYS A 64 13.69 15.72 -5.26
CA LYS A 64 12.26 15.39 -5.27
C LYS A 64 11.67 15.45 -3.88
N PRO A 65 10.36 15.74 -3.77
CA PRO A 65 9.68 15.71 -2.49
C PRO A 65 9.71 14.30 -1.88
N ILE A 66 9.65 14.26 -0.56
CA ILE A 66 9.47 13.05 0.20
C ILE A 66 8.00 12.91 0.61
N GLU A 67 7.51 11.68 0.67
CA GLU A 67 6.14 11.36 1.06
C GLU A 67 6.14 10.59 2.38
N PHE A 68 5.27 10.99 3.31
CA PHE A 68 5.13 10.27 4.58
C PHE A 68 4.57 8.86 4.33
N SER A 69 5.25 7.85 4.83
CA SER A 69 4.82 6.45 4.74
C SER A 69 4.11 5.99 6.01
N HIS A 70 4.82 5.92 7.13
CA HIS A 70 4.24 5.48 8.41
C HIS A 70 5.13 5.82 9.61
N LYS A 71 4.61 5.52 10.81
CA LYS A 71 5.35 5.56 12.07
C LYS A 71 5.60 4.16 12.60
N ALA A 72 6.81 3.91 13.08
CA ALA A 72 7.18 2.70 13.79
C ALA A 72 7.63 3.03 15.22
N LYS A 73 7.33 2.17 16.18
CA LYS A 73 7.79 2.34 17.57
C LYS A 73 9.27 1.98 17.73
N LYS A 74 10.03 2.81 18.45
CA LYS A 74 11.41 2.53 18.81
C LYS A 74 11.45 1.74 20.14
N LYS A 75 12.37 0.78 20.26
CA LYS A 75 12.58 0.03 21.52
C LYS A 75 13.01 0.95 22.68
N SER A 76 13.71 2.03 22.37
CA SER A 76 14.16 3.06 23.35
C SER A 76 13.05 4.05 23.75
N GLY A 77 11.84 3.90 23.23
CA GLY A 77 10.73 4.85 23.34
C GLY A 77 10.74 5.89 22.21
N GLY A 78 9.62 6.55 21.99
CA GLY A 78 9.41 7.46 20.89
C GLY A 78 9.03 6.76 19.57
N ASP A 79 8.90 7.54 18.51
CA ASP A 79 8.48 7.12 17.19
C ASP A 79 9.61 7.29 16.16
N LEU A 80 9.69 6.38 15.20
CA LEU A 80 10.45 6.55 13.96
C LEU A 80 9.48 6.91 12.83
N HIS A 81 9.61 8.10 12.29
CA HIS A 81 8.85 8.57 11.14
C HIS A 81 9.56 8.15 9.86
N ILE A 82 8.89 7.41 9.01
CA ILE A 82 9.48 6.90 7.77
C ILE A 82 8.82 7.58 6.58
N PHE A 83 9.68 8.13 5.72
CA PHE A 83 9.30 8.75 4.46
C PHE A 83 9.82 7.93 3.29
N THR A 84 9.24 8.15 2.11
CA THR A 84 9.70 7.58 0.85
C THR A 84 10.07 8.69 -0.12
N CYS A 85 11.08 8.43 -0.95
CA CYS A 85 11.45 9.30 -2.06
C CYS A 85 11.70 8.43 -3.30
N LYS A 86 10.94 8.66 -4.38
CA LYS A 86 11.14 7.98 -5.67
C LYS A 86 12.16 8.74 -6.51
N GLY A 87 13.38 8.20 -6.61
CA GLY A 87 14.45 8.72 -7.44
C GLY A 87 14.34 8.29 -8.89
N ASP A 88 14.87 9.10 -9.82
CA ASP A 88 14.93 8.75 -11.24
C ASP A 88 16.15 7.89 -11.59
N LYS A 89 17.18 7.95 -10.76
CA LYS A 89 18.45 7.24 -10.96
C LYS A 89 19.11 6.91 -9.63
N LYS A 90 19.94 5.88 -9.65
CA LYS A 90 20.84 5.58 -8.53
C LYS A 90 21.89 6.69 -8.38
N ILE A 91 22.13 7.12 -7.16
CA ILE A 91 23.11 8.13 -6.80
C ILE A 91 24.14 7.45 -5.91
N THR A 92 25.42 7.74 -6.15
CA THR A 92 26.49 7.23 -5.28
C THR A 92 26.41 7.91 -3.93
N ALA A 93 26.28 7.13 -2.86
CA ALA A 93 26.31 7.63 -1.51
C ALA A 93 27.77 7.74 -1.03
N HIS A 94 28.04 8.77 -0.25
CA HIS A 94 29.30 8.96 0.45
C HIS A 94 29.01 8.87 1.95
N ILE A 95 29.15 7.66 2.49
CA ILE A 95 28.80 7.37 3.90
C ILE A 95 29.85 7.92 4.87
N GLY A 96 29.39 8.42 6.02
CA GLY A 96 30.23 8.87 7.13
C GLY A 96 30.72 7.69 8.01
N HIS A 97 31.31 8.04 9.14
CA HIS A 97 31.89 7.06 10.10
C HIS A 97 30.85 6.21 10.84
N GLU A 98 29.57 6.55 10.78
CA GLU A 98 28.48 5.80 11.41
C GLU A 98 28.08 4.56 10.60
N HIS A 99 28.48 4.48 9.33
CA HIS A 99 28.17 3.39 8.43
C HIS A 99 29.44 2.78 7.84
N ILE A 100 29.41 1.47 7.62
CA ILE A 100 30.55 0.70 7.10
C ILE A 100 30.37 0.25 5.67
N ASP A 101 29.12 0.25 5.17
CA ASP A 101 28.79 -0.13 3.78
C ASP A 101 27.46 0.50 3.35
N TRP A 102 27.21 0.52 2.03
CA TRP A 102 25.96 0.98 1.45
C TRP A 102 25.74 0.31 0.08
N GLY A 103 24.49 0.28 -0.37
CA GLY A 103 24.15 -0.24 -1.69
C GLY A 103 22.68 -0.11 -2.03
N TYR A 104 22.36 -0.41 -3.29
CA TYR A 104 20.98 -0.54 -3.75
C TYR A 104 20.62 -2.02 -3.81
N TYR A 105 19.58 -2.38 -3.09
CA TYR A 105 19.10 -3.76 -2.99
C TYR A 105 17.64 -3.84 -3.41
N LYS A 106 17.28 -4.94 -4.06
CA LYS A 106 15.88 -5.17 -4.42
C LYS A 106 15.01 -5.20 -3.18
N VAL A 107 13.86 -4.51 -3.23
CA VAL A 107 12.95 -4.42 -2.07
C VAL A 107 12.41 -5.78 -1.63
N ASN A 108 12.39 -6.79 -2.50
CA ASN A 108 12.00 -8.17 -2.18
C ASN A 108 13.19 -9.08 -1.76
N ASP A 109 14.41 -8.55 -1.77
CA ASP A 109 15.65 -9.29 -1.43
C ASP A 109 16.64 -8.36 -0.71
N LEU A 110 16.20 -7.82 0.42
CA LEU A 110 17.01 -6.91 1.23
C LEU A 110 18.11 -7.67 2.01
N PRO A 111 19.30 -7.07 2.18
CA PRO A 111 20.39 -7.68 2.92
C PRO A 111 20.05 -7.90 4.38
N GLN A 112 20.58 -8.96 4.98
CA GLN A 112 20.28 -9.32 6.36
C GLN A 112 21.49 -9.15 7.29
N PRO A 113 21.29 -8.81 8.58
CA PRO A 113 20.00 -8.47 9.21
C PRO A 113 19.51 -7.05 8.83
N PHE A 114 18.23 -6.90 8.53
CA PHE A 114 17.61 -5.63 8.17
C PHE A 114 16.75 -5.03 9.30
N ASP A 115 16.56 -3.72 9.30
CA ASP A 115 15.72 -3.03 10.29
C ASP A 115 14.23 -3.33 10.08
N GLU A 116 13.66 -4.15 10.96
CA GLU A 116 12.25 -4.59 10.90
C GLU A 116 11.24 -3.43 10.89
N ARG A 117 11.61 -2.25 11.42
CA ARG A 117 10.74 -1.07 11.45
C ARG A 117 10.43 -0.52 10.06
N VAL A 118 11.26 -0.86 9.09
CA VAL A 118 11.13 -0.43 7.68
C VAL A 118 10.35 -1.44 6.83
N ILE A 119 10.09 -2.66 7.34
CA ILE A 119 9.43 -3.74 6.58
C ILE A 119 8.09 -3.29 5.99
N LYS A 120 7.32 -2.49 6.73
CA LYS A 120 6.03 -1.98 6.22
C LYS A 120 6.17 -1.10 4.97
N VAL A 121 7.27 -0.34 4.85
CA VAL A 121 7.57 0.40 3.60
C VAL A 121 7.84 -0.58 2.48
N VAL A 122 8.64 -1.60 2.76
CA VAL A 122 9.01 -2.65 1.80
C VAL A 122 7.77 -3.39 1.29
N ASP A 123 6.85 -3.75 2.18
CA ASP A 123 5.59 -4.41 1.81
C ASP A 123 4.73 -3.51 0.93
N ASN A 124 4.57 -2.23 1.30
CA ASN A 124 3.82 -1.26 0.51
C ASN A 124 4.46 -1.03 -0.88
N LEU A 125 5.79 -0.98 -0.94
CA LEU A 125 6.54 -0.83 -2.19
C LEU A 125 6.40 -2.07 -3.08
N ASN A 126 6.53 -3.25 -2.53
CA ASN A 126 6.32 -4.50 -3.26
C ASN A 126 4.90 -4.55 -3.84
N GLU A 127 3.88 -4.20 -3.05
CA GLU A 127 2.51 -4.12 -3.55
C GLU A 127 2.35 -3.10 -4.70
N SER A 128 2.99 -1.92 -4.59
CA SER A 128 2.95 -0.90 -5.64
C SER A 128 3.64 -1.39 -6.93
N LEU A 129 4.82 -2.00 -6.81
CA LEU A 129 5.58 -2.53 -7.95
C LEU A 129 4.84 -3.70 -8.64
N ILE A 130 4.18 -4.56 -7.87
CA ILE A 130 3.36 -5.63 -8.43
C ILE A 130 2.18 -5.00 -9.18
N LEU A 131 1.52 -3.99 -8.60
CA LEU A 131 0.40 -3.31 -9.23
C LEU A 131 0.78 -2.63 -10.57
N GLU A 132 1.99 -2.08 -10.68
CA GLU A 132 2.52 -1.51 -11.93
C GLU A 132 2.81 -2.58 -13.00
N ARG A 133 3.08 -3.82 -12.60
CA ARG A 133 3.43 -4.93 -13.50
C ARG A 133 2.23 -5.76 -13.94
N ILE A 134 1.14 -5.80 -13.18
CA ILE A 134 -0.05 -6.55 -13.53
C ILE A 134 -0.93 -5.77 -14.51
N ASP A 135 -1.43 -6.46 -15.52
CA ASP A 135 -2.55 -5.95 -16.31
C ASP A 135 -3.84 -6.13 -15.50
N LEU A 136 -4.37 -5.02 -14.97
CA LEU A 136 -5.57 -5.02 -14.13
C LEU A 136 -6.78 -5.61 -14.85
N LEU A 137 -6.93 -5.33 -16.16
CA LEU A 137 -8.07 -5.81 -16.93
C LEU A 137 -7.97 -7.31 -17.16
N ASP A 138 -6.81 -7.79 -17.63
CA ASP A 138 -6.56 -9.21 -17.86
C ASP A 138 -6.65 -10.00 -16.56
N THR A 139 -6.09 -9.49 -15.47
CA THR A 139 -6.19 -10.11 -14.14
C THR A 139 -7.65 -10.25 -13.68
N ALA A 140 -8.46 -9.22 -13.85
CA ALA A 140 -9.88 -9.28 -13.48
C ALA A 140 -10.65 -10.25 -14.38
N GLU A 141 -10.37 -10.30 -15.68
CA GLU A 141 -10.97 -11.28 -16.61
C GLU A 141 -10.57 -12.72 -16.24
N GLN A 142 -9.33 -12.95 -15.86
CA GLN A 142 -8.89 -14.28 -15.38
C GLN A 142 -9.65 -14.70 -14.12
N LEU A 143 -9.86 -13.77 -13.16
CA LEU A 143 -10.66 -14.02 -11.97
C LEU A 143 -12.11 -14.36 -12.35
N VAL A 144 -12.75 -13.58 -13.22
CA VAL A 144 -14.12 -13.86 -13.70
C VAL A 144 -14.23 -15.25 -14.32
N LYS A 145 -13.28 -15.63 -15.17
CA LYS A 145 -13.19 -16.98 -15.77
C LYS A 145 -13.01 -18.08 -14.73
N ALA A 146 -12.16 -17.86 -13.71
CA ALA A 146 -11.92 -18.82 -12.64
C ALA A 146 -13.18 -19.17 -11.85
N TYR A 147 -14.10 -18.19 -11.68
CA TYR A 147 -15.42 -18.41 -11.07
C TYR A 147 -16.50 -18.86 -12.09
N LYS A 148 -16.10 -19.22 -13.32
CA LYS A 148 -17.00 -19.70 -14.38
C LYS A 148 -18.14 -18.70 -14.68
N LEU A 149 -17.83 -17.41 -14.63
CA LEU A 149 -18.73 -16.32 -15.01
C LEU A 149 -18.50 -15.93 -16.47
N LYS A 150 -19.50 -15.28 -17.07
CA LYS A 150 -19.44 -14.71 -18.43
C LYS A 150 -19.50 -13.18 -18.40
N SER A 151 -19.47 -12.58 -17.23
CA SER A 151 -19.51 -11.14 -17.02
C SER A 151 -18.35 -10.47 -17.78
N LYS A 152 -18.64 -9.38 -18.47
CA LYS A 152 -17.61 -8.57 -19.12
C LYS A 152 -16.94 -7.70 -18.08
N VAL A 153 -15.66 -7.39 -18.30
CA VAL A 153 -14.90 -6.45 -17.48
C VAL A 153 -14.50 -5.26 -18.34
N ARG A 154 -14.56 -4.06 -17.79
CA ARG A 154 -14.10 -2.85 -18.48
C ARG A 154 -13.70 -1.75 -17.51
N PHE A 155 -12.86 -0.82 -17.96
CA PHE A 155 -12.58 0.39 -17.21
C PHE A 155 -13.69 1.43 -17.34
N THR A 156 -13.94 2.16 -16.25
CA THR A 156 -14.87 3.28 -16.17
C THR A 156 -14.25 4.46 -15.45
N SER A 157 -14.85 5.65 -15.62
CA SER A 157 -14.52 6.89 -14.92
C SER A 157 -15.44 7.16 -13.71
N GLY A 158 -16.24 6.18 -13.29
CA GLY A 158 -17.13 6.28 -12.13
C GLY A 158 -16.46 6.79 -10.83
N LYS A 159 -17.19 7.11 -9.77
CA LYS A 159 -16.65 7.57 -8.49
C LYS A 159 -16.15 6.39 -7.61
N ASP A 160 -16.85 5.27 -7.67
CA ASP A 160 -16.54 4.08 -6.88
C ASP A 160 -15.34 3.31 -7.48
N LEU A 161 -14.61 2.56 -6.69
CA LEU A 161 -13.47 1.75 -7.15
C LEU A 161 -13.89 0.71 -8.18
N ALA A 162 -15.09 0.15 -8.05
CA ALA A 162 -15.74 -0.72 -9.02
C ALA A 162 -17.26 -0.66 -8.81
N ASP A 163 -17.99 -1.19 -9.78
CA ASP A 163 -19.43 -1.48 -9.68
C ASP A 163 -19.81 -2.65 -10.58
N TYR A 164 -20.87 -3.38 -10.23
CA TYR A 164 -21.42 -4.44 -11.05
C TYR A 164 -22.78 -4.03 -11.62
N ASP A 165 -22.83 -3.84 -12.96
CA ASP A 165 -24.07 -3.67 -13.70
C ASP A 165 -24.74 -5.05 -13.90
N TRP A 166 -25.67 -5.39 -13.01
CA TRP A 166 -26.40 -6.67 -13.05
C TRP A 166 -27.34 -6.82 -14.24
N VAL A 167 -27.76 -5.73 -14.86
CA VAL A 167 -28.62 -5.77 -16.05
C VAL A 167 -27.79 -6.20 -17.25
N ARG A 168 -26.64 -5.55 -17.47
CA ARG A 168 -25.74 -5.80 -18.60
C ARG A 168 -24.74 -6.93 -18.37
N ASP A 169 -24.60 -7.42 -17.15
CA ASP A 169 -23.60 -8.38 -16.72
C ASP A 169 -22.16 -7.88 -16.95
N VAL A 170 -21.87 -6.70 -16.42
CA VAL A 170 -20.58 -6.02 -16.60
C VAL A 170 -20.00 -5.60 -15.25
N ILE A 171 -18.75 -5.93 -15.01
CA ILE A 171 -17.95 -5.39 -13.91
C ILE A 171 -17.20 -4.17 -14.45
N ASN A 172 -17.46 -3.01 -13.87
CA ASN A 172 -16.80 -1.76 -14.18
C ASN A 172 -15.70 -1.51 -13.16
N LEU A 173 -14.47 -1.26 -13.61
CA LEU A 173 -13.30 -1.07 -12.76
C LEU A 173 -12.70 0.33 -12.95
N ARG A 174 -11.99 0.84 -11.94
CA ARG A 174 -11.09 2.00 -12.09
C ARG A 174 -9.79 1.59 -12.74
N LYS A 175 -9.09 2.57 -13.30
CA LYS A 175 -7.75 2.38 -13.88
C LYS A 175 -6.64 2.32 -12.86
N SER A 176 -6.88 2.70 -11.61
CA SER A 176 -5.88 2.73 -10.55
C SER A 176 -6.46 2.31 -9.21
N TYR A 177 -5.64 1.67 -8.40
CA TYR A 177 -5.94 1.19 -7.06
C TYR A 177 -4.77 1.53 -6.12
N PRO A 178 -5.01 1.71 -4.81
CA PRO A 178 -3.93 2.00 -3.87
C PRO A 178 -2.97 0.82 -3.65
N THR A 179 -3.47 -0.42 -3.76
CA THR A 179 -2.66 -1.64 -3.57
C THR A 179 -3.23 -2.79 -4.40
N VAL A 180 -2.41 -3.83 -4.66
CA VAL A 180 -2.87 -5.10 -5.27
C VAL A 180 -3.96 -5.74 -4.45
N LYS A 181 -3.84 -5.72 -3.13
CA LYS A 181 -4.85 -6.23 -2.21
C LYS A 181 -6.18 -5.51 -2.38
N ALA A 182 -6.18 -4.18 -2.43
CA ALA A 182 -7.38 -3.40 -2.65
C ALA A 182 -8.02 -3.75 -4.00
N PHE A 183 -7.23 -3.83 -5.07
CA PHE A 183 -7.70 -4.25 -6.40
C PHE A 183 -8.35 -5.64 -6.36
N LEU A 184 -7.65 -6.65 -5.86
CA LEU A 184 -8.14 -8.02 -5.84
C LEU A 184 -9.42 -8.16 -4.99
N ILE A 185 -9.48 -7.55 -3.80
CA ILE A 185 -10.68 -7.58 -2.96
C ILE A 185 -11.85 -6.90 -3.66
N THR A 186 -11.63 -5.76 -4.31
CA THR A 186 -12.66 -5.05 -5.06
C THR A 186 -13.20 -5.89 -6.22
N VAL A 187 -12.33 -6.48 -7.05
CA VAL A 187 -12.77 -7.35 -8.15
C VAL A 187 -13.55 -8.57 -7.62
N LEU A 188 -13.07 -9.19 -6.53
CA LEU A 188 -13.74 -10.33 -5.91
C LEU A 188 -15.11 -9.93 -5.34
N HIS A 189 -15.24 -8.73 -4.77
CA HIS A 189 -16.53 -8.18 -4.33
C HIS A 189 -17.55 -8.15 -5.48
N GLU A 190 -17.19 -7.58 -6.63
CA GLU A 190 -18.06 -7.52 -7.82
C GLU A 190 -18.37 -8.91 -8.39
N ILE A 191 -17.40 -9.82 -8.36
CA ILE A 191 -17.60 -11.24 -8.72
C ILE A 191 -18.67 -11.89 -7.83
N LYS A 192 -18.74 -11.55 -6.54
CA LYS A 192 -19.77 -12.09 -5.65
C LYS A 192 -21.16 -11.64 -6.09
N HIS A 193 -21.34 -10.37 -6.44
CA HIS A 193 -22.61 -9.89 -7.00
C HIS A 193 -22.97 -10.64 -8.28
N ALA A 194 -22.02 -10.85 -9.19
CA ALA A 194 -22.25 -11.60 -10.41
C ALA A 194 -22.61 -13.08 -10.13
N LEU A 195 -22.03 -13.72 -9.11
CA LEU A 195 -22.38 -15.07 -8.68
C LEU A 195 -23.81 -15.13 -8.12
N ASP A 196 -24.20 -14.16 -7.30
CA ASP A 196 -25.56 -14.09 -6.73
C ASP A 196 -26.60 -13.84 -7.82
N ARG A 197 -26.30 -12.91 -8.75
CA ARG A 197 -27.15 -12.70 -9.93
C ARG A 197 -27.28 -13.96 -10.78
N LYS A 198 -26.18 -14.68 -11.02
CA LYS A 198 -26.21 -15.95 -11.77
C LYS A 198 -27.06 -17.00 -11.08
N LYS A 199 -26.99 -17.09 -9.74
CA LYS A 199 -27.76 -18.05 -8.93
C LYS A 199 -29.25 -17.72 -8.89
N LEU A 200 -29.59 -16.45 -8.73
CA LEU A 200 -30.97 -16.00 -8.49
C LEU A 200 -31.72 -15.63 -9.78
N GLY A 201 -31.02 -15.29 -10.84
CA GLY A 201 -31.54 -14.63 -12.03
C GLY A 201 -31.75 -13.13 -11.82
N VAL A 202 -31.69 -12.35 -12.90
CA VAL A 202 -31.68 -10.87 -12.85
C VAL A 202 -32.82 -10.29 -12.02
N LYS A 203 -34.08 -10.59 -12.37
CA LYS A 203 -35.27 -10.02 -11.70
C LYS A 203 -35.32 -10.32 -10.22
N ARG A 204 -34.95 -11.56 -9.81
CA ARG A 204 -34.98 -11.94 -8.40
C ARG A 204 -33.82 -11.31 -7.62
N TYR A 205 -32.65 -11.22 -8.23
CA TYR A 205 -31.50 -10.54 -7.64
C TYR A 205 -31.84 -9.07 -7.37
N GLU A 206 -32.30 -8.34 -8.39
CA GLU A 206 -32.71 -6.94 -8.30
C GLU A 206 -33.75 -6.71 -7.18
N LYS A 207 -34.82 -7.53 -7.17
CA LYS A 207 -35.86 -7.44 -6.13
C LYS A 207 -35.31 -7.64 -4.73
N LEU A 208 -34.47 -8.67 -4.51
CA LEU A 208 -33.91 -8.98 -3.20
C LEU A 208 -32.88 -7.93 -2.76
N TYR A 209 -32.08 -7.41 -3.70
CA TYR A 209 -31.13 -6.33 -3.43
C TYR A 209 -31.88 -5.05 -2.98
N SER A 210 -32.94 -4.66 -3.69
CA SER A 210 -33.76 -3.50 -3.34
C SER A 210 -34.42 -3.66 -1.96
N ILE A 211 -35.00 -4.82 -1.67
CA ILE A 211 -35.57 -5.11 -0.35
C ILE A 211 -34.53 -4.98 0.75
N ALA A 212 -33.33 -5.53 0.55
CA ALA A 212 -32.25 -5.45 1.53
C ALA A 212 -31.80 -4.00 1.77
N GLY A 213 -31.73 -3.18 0.72
CA GLY A 213 -31.42 -1.75 0.83
C GLY A 213 -32.50 -0.95 1.56
N GLU A 214 -33.79 -1.21 1.27
CA GLU A 214 -34.89 -0.61 1.99
C GLU A 214 -34.88 -0.97 3.49
N MET A 215 -34.56 -2.22 3.80
CA MET A 215 -34.40 -2.66 5.20
C MET A 215 -33.20 -1.99 5.89
N ALA A 216 -32.12 -1.68 5.17
CA ALA A 216 -31.00 -0.92 5.70
C ALA A 216 -31.44 0.51 6.08
N ILE A 217 -32.16 1.20 5.18
CA ILE A 217 -32.71 2.53 5.45
C ILE A 217 -33.64 2.51 6.67
N GLN A 218 -34.54 1.54 6.78
CA GLN A 218 -35.47 1.42 7.92
C GLN A 218 -34.75 1.27 9.26
N ARG A 219 -33.52 0.75 9.26
CA ARG A 219 -32.66 0.63 10.45
C ARG A 219 -31.78 1.86 10.69
N GLY A 220 -31.93 2.92 9.88
CA GLY A 220 -31.16 4.16 9.97
C GLY A 220 -29.83 4.14 9.26
N GLY A 221 -29.59 3.13 8.43
CA GLY A 221 -28.39 2.99 7.60
C GLY A 221 -28.55 3.51 6.17
N HIS A 222 -27.55 3.25 5.34
CA HIS A 222 -27.50 3.61 3.93
C HIS A 222 -27.99 2.47 3.05
N PHE A 223 -28.71 2.81 1.96
CA PHE A 223 -29.28 1.83 1.03
C PHE A 223 -28.24 0.87 0.45
N HIS A 224 -27.06 1.38 0.09
CA HIS A 224 -25.96 0.61 -0.48
C HIS A 224 -25.04 0.08 0.62
N ASP A 225 -24.44 0.96 1.42
CA ASP A 225 -23.32 0.60 2.31
C ASP A 225 -23.75 -0.40 3.42
N ASP A 226 -24.99 -0.30 3.91
CA ASP A 226 -25.55 -1.19 4.94
C ASP A 226 -26.46 -2.28 4.35
N ASN A 227 -26.37 -2.50 3.03
CA ASN A 227 -27.09 -3.55 2.35
C ASN A 227 -26.45 -4.92 2.64
N LYS A 228 -27.28 -5.88 3.01
CA LYS A 228 -26.82 -7.24 3.32
C LYS A 228 -26.03 -7.92 2.18
N PHE A 229 -26.35 -7.59 0.93
CA PHE A 229 -25.60 -8.11 -0.22
C PHE A 229 -24.18 -7.54 -0.27
N GLU A 230 -24.03 -6.25 0.06
CA GLU A 230 -22.73 -5.58 0.13
C GLU A 230 -21.87 -6.15 1.26
N GLU A 231 -22.45 -6.29 2.47
CA GLU A 231 -21.75 -6.93 3.59
C GLU A 231 -21.26 -8.34 3.23
N GLN A 232 -22.11 -9.13 2.57
CA GLN A 232 -21.76 -10.49 2.14
C GLN A 232 -20.69 -10.49 1.06
N ALA A 233 -20.74 -9.57 0.10
CA ALA A 233 -19.76 -9.43 -0.95
C ALA A 233 -18.40 -9.00 -0.37
N GLU A 234 -18.37 -8.06 0.55
CA GLU A 234 -17.16 -7.60 1.24
C GLU A 234 -16.50 -8.75 2.04
N GLN A 235 -17.27 -9.46 2.87
CA GLN A 235 -16.74 -10.59 3.64
C GLN A 235 -16.26 -11.73 2.75
N TRP A 236 -16.98 -12.01 1.67
CA TRP A 236 -16.61 -13.05 0.73
C TRP A 236 -15.34 -12.67 -0.04
N GLY A 237 -15.24 -11.43 -0.52
CA GLY A 237 -14.05 -10.91 -1.22
C GLY A 237 -12.79 -10.99 -0.37
N LYS A 238 -12.88 -10.57 0.91
CA LYS A 238 -11.77 -10.69 1.87
C LYS A 238 -11.31 -12.13 2.10
N ARG A 239 -12.25 -13.06 2.20
CA ARG A 239 -11.94 -14.50 2.37
C ARG A 239 -11.32 -15.09 1.10
N GLU A 240 -11.88 -14.79 -0.06
CA GLU A 240 -11.38 -15.31 -1.33
C GLU A 240 -10.01 -14.73 -1.69
N TYR A 241 -9.72 -13.47 -1.33
CA TYR A 241 -8.40 -12.87 -1.48
C TYR A 241 -7.27 -13.75 -0.96
N LEU A 242 -7.47 -14.44 0.17
CA LEU A 242 -6.45 -15.33 0.74
C LEU A 242 -6.04 -16.48 -0.20
N LYS A 243 -6.91 -16.88 -1.13
CA LYS A 243 -6.62 -17.89 -2.14
C LYS A 243 -5.84 -17.33 -3.34
N TRP A 244 -5.95 -16.02 -3.58
CA TRP A 244 -5.42 -15.37 -4.77
C TRP A 244 -4.16 -14.53 -4.52
N LYS A 245 -3.91 -14.10 -3.29
CA LYS A 245 -2.83 -13.18 -2.92
C LYS A 245 -1.41 -13.58 -3.36
N ASN A 246 -1.18 -14.87 -3.64
CA ASN A 246 0.13 -15.40 -4.04
C ASN A 246 0.14 -15.88 -5.50
N LYS A 247 -0.89 -15.54 -6.29
CA LYS A 247 -1.00 -15.99 -7.69
C LYS A 247 -0.68 -14.89 -8.70
N PHE A 248 -0.55 -13.67 -8.24
CA PHE A 248 -0.24 -12.48 -9.04
C PHE A 248 1.00 -11.76 -8.52
#